data_ecfc8205d425a6712721ae827a742078
#
_entry.id   ecfc8205d425a6712721ae827a742078
#
_cell.length_a   1.000
_cell.length_b   1.000
_cell.length_c   1.000
_cell.angle_alpha   90.00
_cell.angle_beta   90.00
_cell.angle_gamma   90.00
#
_symmetry.space_group_name_H-M   'P 1'
#
loop_
_entity.id
_entity.type
_entity.pdbx_description
1 polymer ?
#
loop_
_entity_poly.entity_id
_entity_poly.type
_entity_poly.pdbx_seq_one_letter_code
_entity_poly.pdbx_strand_id
1 'polypeptide(L)'
;MCPHRRSSFANAERNVLPLHVVSITIVGMAHFKFMLDRGVTHLQDCFPARRVVSTQSLGLRANLPDDEIVAYASENVYLLVASNRRDFLRDAKRHVAQSSKKQYGCCRIPGMILLVPNEEIIQRRVLKGFQSRLSLNGKPVSIADVHDQDLLVTIAANGKATVSRLPRCPHCSHYKD
;
A
#
# COMPACT_ATOMS: atom_id res chain seq x y z
N MET A 1 22.97 58.96 35.82
CA MET A 1 22.20 57.85 36.43
C MET A 1 21.16 57.40 35.43
N CYS A 2 21.42 56.27 34.70
CA CYS A 2 20.43 55.68 33.79
C CYS A 2 20.05 54.32 34.35
N PRO A 3 18.72 53.98 34.39
CA PRO A 3 18.30 52.66 34.83
C PRO A 3 18.30 51.67 33.70
N HIS A 4 18.90 50.52 33.97
CA HIS A 4 18.93 49.35 33.07
C HIS A 4 17.49 48.79 32.86
N ARG A 5 17.07 48.74 31.58
CA ARG A 5 15.93 47.89 31.15
C ARG A 5 16.40 46.44 30.97
N ARG A 6 15.90 45.56 31.82
CA ARG A 6 15.97 44.09 31.60
C ARG A 6 14.93 43.70 30.56
N SER A 7 15.41 43.19 29.40
CA SER A 7 14.56 42.54 28.43
C SER A 7 14.30 41.08 28.87
N SER A 8 13.12 40.75 29.24
CA SER A 8 12.67 39.40 29.51
C SER A 8 12.39 38.73 28.15
N PHE A 9 13.25 37.81 27.76
CA PHE A 9 12.96 36.92 26.63
C PHE A 9 11.96 35.86 27.13
N ALA A 10 10.71 35.96 26.70
CA ALA A 10 9.72 34.93 26.87
C ALA A 10 10.11 33.73 25.99
N ASN A 11 10.42 32.62 26.62
CA ASN A 11 10.55 31.31 25.96
C ASN A 11 9.19 30.92 25.36
N ALA A 12 9.08 31.01 24.04
CA ALA A 12 8.01 30.39 23.32
C ALA A 12 8.28 28.87 23.29
N GLU A 13 7.74 28.16 24.25
CA GLU A 13 7.64 26.71 24.21
C GLU A 13 6.81 26.33 22.95
N ARG A 14 7.52 25.81 21.95
CA ARG A 14 6.88 25.19 20.80
C ARG A 14 6.21 23.91 21.30
N ASN A 15 4.91 23.96 21.47
CA ASN A 15 4.07 22.77 21.62
C ASN A 15 4.22 21.90 20.36
N VAL A 16 5.21 21.03 20.38
CA VAL A 16 5.31 19.92 19.40
C VAL A 16 4.25 18.93 19.83
N LEU A 17 3.09 18.98 19.19
CA LEU A 17 2.07 17.95 19.34
C LEU A 17 2.72 16.59 19.03
N PRO A 18 2.59 15.59 19.91
CA PRO A 18 3.12 14.26 19.65
C PRO A 18 2.51 13.74 18.38
N LEU A 19 3.36 13.32 17.43
CA LEU A 19 2.96 12.59 16.25
C LEU A 19 2.30 11.29 16.72
N HIS A 20 0.97 11.32 16.87
CA HIS A 20 0.22 10.10 17.09
C HIS A 20 0.50 9.16 15.93
N VAL A 21 1.22 8.10 16.21
CA VAL A 21 1.37 6.96 15.31
C VAL A 21 -0.03 6.41 15.06
N VAL A 22 -0.59 6.74 13.91
CA VAL A 22 -1.89 6.22 13.50
C VAL A 22 -1.63 4.85 12.91
N SER A 23 -1.68 3.84 13.76
CA SER A 23 -1.69 2.45 13.29
C SER A 23 -2.95 2.19 12.49
N ILE A 24 -2.79 1.54 11.35
CA ILE A 24 -3.92 1.02 10.57
C ILE A 24 -4.55 -0.09 11.40
N THR A 25 -5.69 0.17 12.02
CA THR A 25 -6.44 -0.84 12.77
C THR A 25 -7.14 -1.74 11.77
N ILE A 26 -6.58 -2.89 11.49
CA ILE A 26 -7.21 -3.92 10.66
C ILE A 26 -8.13 -4.72 11.56
N VAL A 27 -9.42 -4.39 11.52
CA VAL A 27 -10.46 -5.17 12.20
C VAL A 27 -10.76 -6.40 11.33
N GLY A 28 -10.43 -7.56 11.86
CA GLY A 28 -10.64 -8.86 11.20
C GLY A 28 -9.35 -9.69 11.17
N MET A 29 -9.48 -11.01 11.27
CA MET A 29 -8.36 -11.95 11.15
C MET A 29 -7.91 -12.07 9.68
N ALA A 30 -7.22 -11.07 9.17
CA ALA A 30 -6.64 -11.17 7.85
C ALA A 30 -5.43 -12.12 7.88
N HIS A 31 -5.46 -13.18 7.09
CA HIS A 31 -4.41 -14.18 6.99
C HIS A 31 -3.24 -13.77 6.09
N PHE A 32 -3.23 -12.56 5.56
CA PHE A 32 -2.22 -12.05 4.63
C PHE A 32 -1.25 -11.06 5.28
N LYS A 33 -0.13 -10.83 4.61
CA LYS A 33 0.83 -9.77 4.94
C LYS A 33 0.83 -8.69 3.87
N PHE A 34 1.19 -7.47 4.26
CA PHE A 34 1.50 -6.39 3.33
C PHE A 34 2.94 -6.51 2.88
N MET A 35 3.18 -6.39 1.59
CA MET A 35 4.52 -6.25 1.03
C MET A 35 4.69 -4.82 0.51
N LEU A 36 5.62 -4.09 1.11
CA LEU A 36 5.95 -2.73 0.70
C LEU A 36 7.01 -2.76 -0.38
N ASP A 37 6.69 -2.17 -1.52
CA ASP A 37 7.68 -1.86 -2.53
C ASP A 37 8.67 -0.82 -2.01
N ARG A 38 9.84 -0.77 -2.63
CA ARG A 38 10.94 0.12 -2.25
C ARG A 38 10.53 1.58 -2.13
N GLY A 39 9.75 2.10 -3.07
CA GLY A 39 9.28 3.48 -3.07
C GLY A 39 8.38 3.86 -1.89
N VAL A 40 7.95 2.89 -1.07
CA VAL A 40 7.04 3.11 0.06
C VAL A 40 7.48 2.43 1.36
N THR A 41 8.73 1.98 1.46
CA THR A 41 9.26 1.31 2.67
C THR A 41 9.24 2.20 3.92
N HIS A 42 9.33 3.52 3.74
CA HIS A 42 9.20 4.52 4.80
C HIS A 42 7.82 4.55 5.47
N LEU A 43 6.83 3.85 4.88
CA LEU A 43 5.47 3.73 5.44
C LEU A 43 5.31 2.48 6.33
N GLN A 44 6.37 1.74 6.61
CA GLN A 44 6.31 0.48 7.35
C GLN A 44 5.62 0.65 8.72
N ASP A 45 5.83 1.75 9.40
CA ASP A 45 5.21 2.10 10.68
C ASP A 45 3.70 2.41 10.59
N CYS A 46 3.17 2.64 9.39
CA CYS A 46 1.74 2.81 9.14
C CYS A 46 0.97 1.48 9.16
N PHE A 47 1.66 0.34 9.15
CA PHE A 47 1.08 -1.00 9.10
C PHE A 47 1.39 -1.77 10.39
N PRO A 48 0.58 -2.81 10.74
CA PRO A 48 0.88 -3.65 11.89
C PRO A 48 2.22 -4.37 11.73
N ALA A 49 3.16 -4.19 12.67
CA ALA A 49 4.55 -4.65 12.56
C ALA A 49 4.70 -6.14 12.23
N ARG A 50 3.79 -7.00 12.73
CA ARG A 50 3.81 -8.46 12.45
C ARG A 50 3.23 -8.83 11.09
N ARG A 51 2.66 -7.88 10.36
CA ARG A 51 1.97 -8.11 9.08
C ARG A 51 2.54 -7.32 7.92
N VAL A 52 3.67 -6.69 8.11
CA VAL A 52 4.33 -5.91 7.07
C VAL A 52 5.72 -6.45 6.82
N VAL A 53 6.05 -6.59 5.56
CA VAL A 53 7.40 -6.88 5.05
C VAL A 53 7.73 -5.86 3.98
N SER A 54 9.01 -5.59 3.76
CA SER A 54 9.46 -4.77 2.64
C SER A 54 10.25 -5.60 1.66
N THR A 55 10.32 -5.19 0.39
CA THR A 55 11.19 -5.83 -0.60
C THR A 55 12.63 -5.94 -0.08
N GLN A 56 13.09 -4.93 0.67
CA GLN A 56 14.41 -4.93 1.29
C GLN A 56 14.54 -5.97 2.42
N SER A 57 13.55 -6.07 3.32
CA SER A 57 13.60 -7.04 4.44
C SER A 57 13.50 -8.50 3.95
N LEU A 58 12.95 -8.72 2.77
CA LEU A 58 12.89 -10.01 2.09
C LEU A 58 14.19 -10.35 1.33
N GLY A 59 15.20 -9.47 1.35
CA GLY A 59 16.45 -9.68 0.62
C GLY A 59 16.32 -9.58 -0.91
N LEU A 60 15.22 -8.99 -1.40
CA LEU A 60 15.03 -8.82 -2.83
C LEU A 60 16.02 -7.76 -3.37
N ARG A 61 16.55 -8.02 -4.57
CA ARG A 61 17.56 -7.15 -5.19
C ARG A 61 17.06 -5.71 -5.31
N ALA A 62 18.00 -4.78 -5.18
CA ALA A 62 17.73 -3.34 -5.23
C ALA A 62 17.03 -2.88 -6.52
N ASN A 63 17.33 -3.51 -7.62
CA ASN A 63 16.87 -3.19 -8.96
C ASN A 63 15.95 -4.28 -9.54
N LEU A 64 15.23 -5.01 -8.66
CA LEU A 64 14.28 -6.01 -9.12
C LEU A 64 13.20 -5.33 -9.96
N PRO A 65 12.91 -5.80 -11.19
CA PRO A 65 11.84 -5.28 -12.03
C PRO A 65 10.46 -5.40 -11.36
N ASP A 66 9.56 -4.47 -11.67
CA ASP A 66 8.21 -4.44 -11.06
C ASP A 66 7.40 -5.71 -11.36
N ASP A 67 7.59 -6.33 -12.52
CA ASP A 67 6.94 -7.60 -12.87
C ASP A 67 7.42 -8.79 -12.00
N GLU A 68 8.69 -8.80 -11.62
CA GLU A 68 9.22 -9.79 -10.67
C GLU A 68 8.72 -9.53 -9.24
N ILE A 69 8.54 -8.26 -8.85
CA ILE A 69 7.92 -7.89 -7.57
C ILE A 69 6.48 -8.37 -7.52
N VAL A 70 5.71 -8.15 -8.60
CA VAL A 70 4.34 -8.65 -8.73
C VAL A 70 4.28 -10.17 -8.66
N ALA A 71 5.17 -10.86 -9.38
CA ALA A 71 5.24 -12.32 -9.36
C ALA A 71 5.54 -12.84 -7.95
N TYR A 72 6.53 -12.28 -7.27
CA TYR A 72 6.90 -12.65 -5.92
C TYR A 72 5.76 -12.42 -4.91
N ALA A 73 5.08 -11.26 -4.99
CA ALA A 73 3.93 -10.98 -4.15
C ALA A 73 2.78 -11.96 -4.40
N SER A 74 2.57 -12.35 -5.65
CA SER A 74 1.57 -13.34 -6.06
C SER A 74 1.86 -14.72 -5.47
N GLU A 75 3.07 -15.21 -5.63
CA GLU A 75 3.50 -16.53 -5.15
C GLU A 75 3.43 -16.66 -3.63
N ASN A 76 3.70 -15.57 -2.91
CA ASN A 76 3.71 -15.55 -1.45
C ASN A 76 2.42 -15.00 -0.83
N VAL A 77 1.39 -14.73 -1.64
CA VAL A 77 0.06 -14.27 -1.21
C VAL A 77 0.15 -12.99 -0.36
N TYR A 78 0.97 -12.02 -0.80
CA TYR A 78 1.08 -10.72 -0.18
C TYR A 78 0.12 -9.71 -0.81
N LEU A 79 -0.42 -8.78 -0.02
CA LEU A 79 -1.06 -7.58 -0.52
C LEU A 79 0.04 -6.54 -0.82
N LEU A 80 0.23 -6.21 -2.10
CA LEU A 80 1.29 -5.32 -2.54
C LEU A 80 0.92 -3.85 -2.30
N VAL A 81 1.84 -3.08 -1.73
CA VAL A 81 1.72 -1.62 -1.55
C VAL A 81 2.86 -0.95 -2.31
N ALA A 82 2.53 -0.06 -3.25
CA ALA A 82 3.51 0.61 -4.09
C ALA A 82 3.09 2.05 -4.45
N SER A 83 3.98 2.84 -5.03
CA SER A 83 3.72 4.23 -5.46
C SER A 83 3.60 4.40 -6.96
N ASN A 84 4.21 3.55 -7.78
CA ASN A 84 4.23 3.68 -9.24
C ASN A 84 3.03 3.00 -9.91
N ARG A 85 1.85 3.66 -9.91
CA ARG A 85 0.61 3.09 -10.47
C ARG A 85 0.75 2.61 -11.92
N ARG A 86 1.40 3.41 -12.76
CA ARG A 86 1.42 3.13 -14.23
C ARG A 86 2.16 1.85 -14.53
N ASP A 87 3.33 1.69 -13.94
CA ASP A 87 4.21 0.57 -14.23
C ASP A 87 3.68 -0.71 -13.57
N PHE A 88 3.27 -0.66 -12.31
CA PHE A 88 2.67 -1.82 -11.66
C PHE A 88 1.41 -2.34 -12.34
N LEU A 89 0.54 -1.48 -12.87
CA LEU A 89 -0.64 -1.92 -13.63
C LEU A 89 -0.27 -2.57 -14.97
N ARG A 90 0.73 -2.00 -15.67
CA ARG A 90 1.24 -2.59 -16.91
C ARG A 90 1.83 -3.96 -16.65
N ASP A 91 2.62 -4.07 -15.59
CA ASP A 91 3.36 -5.29 -15.28
C ASP A 91 2.47 -6.37 -14.66
N ALA A 92 1.43 -5.98 -13.90
CA ALA A 92 0.37 -6.89 -13.50
C ALA A 92 -0.36 -7.52 -14.70
N LYS A 93 -0.71 -6.72 -15.71
CA LYS A 93 -1.29 -7.23 -16.96
C LYS A 93 -0.34 -8.17 -17.69
N ARG A 94 0.95 -7.84 -17.74
CA ARG A 94 1.99 -8.68 -18.35
C ARG A 94 2.13 -10.00 -17.60
N HIS A 95 2.14 -9.98 -16.27
CA HIS A 95 2.21 -11.17 -15.43
C HIS A 95 1.05 -12.13 -15.73
N VAL A 96 -0.19 -11.65 -15.78
CA VAL A 96 -1.36 -12.47 -16.15
C VAL A 96 -1.19 -13.04 -17.56
N ALA A 97 -0.80 -12.23 -18.54
CA ALA A 97 -0.63 -12.67 -19.94
C ALA A 97 0.48 -13.71 -20.10
N GLN A 98 1.55 -13.62 -19.33
CA GLN A 98 2.66 -14.58 -19.37
C GLN A 98 2.31 -15.87 -18.62
N SER A 99 1.69 -15.76 -17.46
CA SER A 99 1.31 -16.92 -16.65
C SER A 99 0.21 -17.76 -17.32
N SER A 100 -0.72 -17.11 -18.04
CA SER A 100 -1.75 -17.81 -18.80
C SER A 100 -1.20 -18.65 -19.96
N LYS A 101 0.00 -18.35 -20.45
CA LYS A 101 0.71 -19.13 -21.48
C LYS A 101 1.49 -20.31 -20.89
N LYS A 102 1.81 -20.28 -19.60
CA LYS A 102 2.48 -21.38 -18.92
C LYS A 102 1.41 -22.38 -18.48
N GLN A 103 1.55 -23.60 -18.93
CA GLN A 103 0.64 -24.72 -18.69
C GLN A 103 0.51 -25.08 -17.18
N TYR A 104 1.43 -24.57 -16.34
CA TYR A 104 1.51 -24.80 -14.91
C TYR A 104 1.91 -23.51 -14.20
N GLY A 105 1.01 -22.87 -13.53
CA GLY A 105 1.29 -21.72 -12.70
C GLY A 105 0.04 -20.91 -12.37
N CYS A 106 -0.06 -20.43 -11.12
CA CYS A 106 -1.12 -19.52 -10.73
C CYS A 106 -0.83 -18.15 -11.34
N CYS A 107 -1.78 -17.62 -12.11
CA CYS A 107 -1.74 -16.28 -12.68
C CYS A 107 -2.50 -15.27 -11.81
N ARG A 108 -2.75 -15.62 -10.56
CA ARG A 108 -3.36 -14.74 -9.58
C ARG A 108 -2.45 -13.54 -9.35
N ILE A 109 -3.03 -12.35 -9.35
CA ILE A 109 -2.36 -11.15 -8.88
C ILE A 109 -2.96 -10.86 -7.51
N PRO A 110 -2.16 -10.79 -6.45
CA PRO A 110 -2.68 -10.41 -5.14
C PRO A 110 -3.21 -8.97 -5.19
N GLY A 111 -4.13 -8.64 -4.29
CA GLY A 111 -4.65 -7.29 -4.18
C GLY A 111 -3.54 -6.25 -4.06
N MET A 112 -3.78 -5.05 -4.58
CA MET A 112 -2.79 -3.98 -4.60
C MET A 112 -3.34 -2.69 -4.00
N ILE A 113 -2.48 -1.96 -3.28
CA ILE A 113 -2.71 -0.58 -2.86
C ILE A 113 -1.67 0.29 -3.54
N LEU A 114 -2.08 1.15 -4.45
CA LEU A 114 -1.20 2.05 -5.18
C LEU A 114 -1.40 3.50 -4.72
N LEU A 115 -0.33 4.10 -4.21
CA LEU A 115 -0.28 5.50 -3.81
C LEU A 115 0.12 6.35 -5.01
N VAL A 116 -0.75 7.27 -5.42
CA VAL A 116 -0.46 8.18 -6.55
C VAL A 116 0.57 9.25 -6.18
N PRO A 117 0.55 9.86 -4.97
CA PRO A 117 1.56 10.84 -4.60
C PRO A 117 2.93 10.18 -4.38
N ASN A 118 3.99 10.88 -4.77
CA ASN A 118 5.38 10.44 -4.58
C ASN A 118 6.00 10.98 -3.28
N GLU A 119 5.39 11.98 -2.67
CA GLU A 119 5.90 12.65 -1.47
C GLU A 119 5.51 11.88 -0.21
N GLU A 120 6.49 11.54 0.62
CA GLU A 120 6.29 10.75 1.85
C GLU A 120 5.21 11.34 2.77
N ILE A 121 5.25 12.65 3.02
CA ILE A 121 4.31 13.34 3.90
C ILE A 121 2.88 13.17 3.38
N ILE A 122 2.69 13.28 2.07
CA ILE A 122 1.38 13.11 1.44
C ILE A 122 0.96 11.65 1.50
N GLN A 123 1.84 10.71 1.21
CA GLN A 123 1.57 9.28 1.30
C GLN A 123 1.10 8.88 2.71
N ARG A 124 1.82 9.33 3.75
CA ARG A 124 1.42 9.11 5.16
C ARG A 124 0.05 9.70 5.47
N ARG A 125 -0.22 10.91 4.99
CA ARG A 125 -1.50 11.58 5.21
C ARG A 125 -2.66 10.84 4.55
N VAL A 126 -2.52 10.40 3.29
CA VAL A 126 -3.60 9.75 2.54
C VAL A 126 -3.89 8.33 3.00
N LEU A 127 -2.91 7.65 3.62
CA LEU A 127 -3.12 6.35 4.24
C LEU A 127 -4.01 6.41 5.50
N LYS A 128 -4.09 7.58 6.14
CA LYS A 128 -4.96 7.73 7.33
C LYS A 128 -6.43 7.56 6.94
N GLY A 129 -7.09 6.56 7.54
CA GLY A 129 -8.53 6.34 7.38
C GLY A 129 -9.01 6.01 5.96
N PHE A 130 -8.13 5.62 5.04
CA PHE A 130 -8.54 5.27 3.68
C PHE A 130 -9.46 4.05 3.66
N GLN A 131 -9.31 3.13 4.59
CA GLN A 131 -10.08 1.87 4.67
C GLN A 131 -11.58 2.12 4.81
N SER A 132 -11.98 3.12 5.61
CA SER A 132 -13.40 3.47 5.80
C SER A 132 -14.05 4.08 4.55
N ARG A 133 -13.25 4.37 3.52
CA ARG A 133 -13.69 5.02 2.27
C ARG A 133 -13.67 4.08 1.07
N LEU A 134 -13.34 2.80 1.29
CA LEU A 134 -13.28 1.84 0.20
C LEU A 134 -14.69 1.38 -0.17
N SER A 135 -15.03 1.50 -1.44
CA SER A 135 -16.25 0.96 -2.00
C SER A 135 -16.04 0.49 -3.44
N LEU A 136 -16.72 -0.57 -3.82
CA LEU A 136 -16.80 -1.09 -5.19
C LEU A 136 -18.26 -1.20 -5.59
N ASN A 137 -18.67 -0.50 -6.64
CA ASN A 137 -20.05 -0.43 -7.11
C ASN A 137 -21.05 -0.03 -5.99
N GLY A 138 -20.66 0.92 -5.13
CA GLY A 138 -21.46 1.41 -4.02
C GLY A 138 -21.51 0.51 -2.79
N LYS A 139 -20.88 -0.66 -2.81
CA LYS A 139 -20.79 -1.56 -1.65
C LYS A 139 -19.48 -1.33 -0.89
N PRO A 140 -19.49 -1.26 0.45
CA PRO A 140 -18.26 -1.18 1.25
C PRO A 140 -17.33 -2.35 0.95
N VAL A 141 -16.03 -2.08 0.95
CA VAL A 141 -14.96 -3.07 0.70
C VAL A 141 -13.97 -3.01 1.86
N SER A 142 -13.64 -4.13 2.44
CA SER A 142 -12.60 -4.26 3.47
C SER A 142 -11.22 -4.47 2.83
N ILE A 143 -10.16 -4.32 3.63
CA ILE A 143 -8.79 -4.67 3.18
C ILE A 143 -8.65 -6.18 2.93
N ALA A 144 -9.38 -7.01 3.66
CA ALA A 144 -9.43 -8.44 3.38
C ALA A 144 -10.05 -8.71 2.00
N ASP A 145 -11.13 -8.02 1.65
CA ASP A 145 -11.71 -8.12 0.30
C ASP A 145 -10.73 -7.67 -0.79
N VAL A 146 -9.92 -6.62 -0.53
CA VAL A 146 -8.89 -6.19 -1.48
C VAL A 146 -7.91 -7.31 -1.77
N HIS A 147 -7.49 -8.03 -0.75
CA HIS A 147 -6.59 -9.16 -0.88
C HIS A 147 -7.29 -10.38 -1.53
N ASP A 148 -8.45 -10.79 -0.99
CA ASP A 148 -9.10 -12.05 -1.35
C ASP A 148 -9.76 -12.02 -2.74
N GLN A 149 -10.22 -10.83 -3.17
CA GLN A 149 -10.86 -10.63 -4.47
C GLN A 149 -9.93 -10.03 -5.53
N ASP A 150 -8.63 -9.95 -5.25
CA ASP A 150 -7.61 -9.39 -6.15
C ASP A 150 -8.01 -7.99 -6.67
N LEU A 151 -8.33 -7.09 -5.73
CA LEU A 151 -8.75 -5.75 -6.06
C LEU A 151 -7.56 -4.78 -6.06
N LEU A 152 -7.71 -3.73 -6.84
CA LEU A 152 -6.81 -2.60 -6.88
C LEU A 152 -7.43 -1.42 -6.13
N VAL A 153 -6.75 -0.94 -5.11
CA VAL A 153 -7.03 0.34 -4.47
C VAL A 153 -6.04 1.38 -4.98
N THR A 154 -6.53 2.47 -5.52
CA THR A 154 -5.70 3.63 -5.90
C THR A 154 -6.04 4.80 -4.98
N ILE A 155 -5.03 5.39 -4.34
CA ILE A 155 -5.21 6.51 -3.41
C ILE A 155 -4.55 7.76 -4.00
N ALA A 156 -5.36 8.76 -4.32
CA ALA A 156 -4.91 10.04 -4.88
C ALA A 156 -4.36 10.98 -3.79
N ALA A 157 -3.65 12.04 -4.20
CA ALA A 157 -3.05 13.02 -3.27
C ALA A 157 -4.08 13.77 -2.40
N ASN A 158 -5.31 13.90 -2.87
CA ASN A 158 -6.43 14.47 -2.09
C ASN A 158 -7.07 13.46 -1.11
N GLY A 159 -6.54 12.23 -1.02
CA GLY A 159 -7.04 11.16 -0.18
C GLY A 159 -8.25 10.41 -0.75
N LYS A 160 -8.70 10.74 -1.98
CA LYS A 160 -9.75 9.96 -2.63
C LYS A 160 -9.23 8.55 -2.95
N ALA A 161 -9.89 7.53 -2.43
CA ALA A 161 -9.62 6.14 -2.75
C ALA A 161 -10.60 5.66 -3.82
N THR A 162 -10.09 4.93 -4.81
CA THR A 162 -10.89 4.24 -5.83
C THR A 162 -10.55 2.77 -5.81
N VAL A 163 -11.57 1.92 -5.92
CA VAL A 163 -11.42 0.47 -5.98
C VAL A 163 -11.80 -0.01 -7.37
N SER A 164 -11.00 -0.88 -7.93
CA SER A 164 -11.26 -1.53 -9.21
C SER A 164 -10.78 -2.98 -9.19
N ARG A 165 -11.25 -3.80 -10.13
CA ARG A 165 -10.76 -5.17 -10.27
C ARG A 165 -9.42 -5.18 -11.00
N LEU A 166 -8.51 -6.03 -10.55
CA LEU A 166 -7.29 -6.35 -11.28
C LEU A 166 -7.60 -7.27 -12.47
N PRO A 167 -6.73 -7.32 -13.48
CA PRO A 167 -6.85 -8.29 -14.57
C PRO A 167 -6.90 -9.71 -14.03
N ARG A 168 -7.84 -10.50 -14.50
CA ARG A 168 -7.99 -11.92 -14.12
C ARG A 168 -7.59 -12.82 -15.29
N CYS A 169 -7.00 -13.94 -14.95
CA CYS A 169 -6.73 -14.98 -15.94
C CYS A 169 -8.05 -15.68 -16.31
N PRO A 170 -8.41 -15.73 -17.59
CA PRO A 170 -9.63 -16.40 -18.03
C PRO A 170 -9.60 -17.93 -17.85
N HIS A 171 -8.42 -18.50 -17.63
CA HIS A 171 -8.21 -19.95 -17.54
C HIS A 171 -8.08 -20.46 -16.10
N CYS A 172 -7.94 -19.57 -15.12
CA CYS A 172 -7.79 -19.99 -13.72
C CYS A 172 -9.14 -20.27 -13.06
N SER A 173 -9.25 -21.48 -12.48
CA SER A 173 -10.45 -21.90 -11.73
C SER A 173 -10.72 -21.08 -10.45
N HIS A 174 -9.71 -20.35 -9.96
CA HIS A 174 -9.83 -19.48 -8.78
C HIS A 174 -10.83 -18.32 -8.94
N TYR A 175 -11.29 -18.06 -10.16
CA TYR A 175 -12.21 -16.97 -10.49
C TYR A 175 -13.54 -17.46 -11.06
N LYS A 176 -13.83 -18.74 -10.93
CA LYS A 176 -15.18 -19.23 -11.27
C LYS A 176 -16.11 -18.79 -10.13
N ASP A 177 -16.99 -17.84 -10.44
CA ASP A 177 -18.07 -17.37 -9.59
C ASP A 177 -19.02 -18.52 -9.24
#